data_91d7fb289e2accac45d06554b12c0e04
#
_entry.id   91d7fb289e2accac45d06554b12c0e04
#
_cell.length_a   1.000
_cell.length_b   1.000
_cell.length_c   1.000
_cell.angle_alpha   90.00
_cell.angle_beta   90.00
_cell.angle_gamma   90.00
#
_symmetry.space_group_name_H-M   'P 1'
#
loop_
_entity.id
_entity.type
_entity.pdbx_description
1 polymer ?
#
loop_
_entity_poly.entity_id
_entity_poly.type
_entity_poly.pdbx_seq_one_letter_code
_entity_poly.pdbx_strand_id
1 'polypeptide(L)'
;MLFPLIHRWMIQVWSCSELQAAGVTAVFGIALFLPGAFNNYLVDTFSRKNVCTRSIMLLALVGILYPYVSSVEMVVLLRILQGALFGIVLMATGSTLAIDVTPSNNRNAANRVFTWSSIVGMLSGIIIGIEGGNYLSFDTLLYFSAFLCAVAIVLVSMVTVCFRAPLDLPLCSFDRFILFRTLLPGINMMTVPMVLGMLFIMISNAFFYLCIGSGFLIYLLVRQVFTRPMNGRIQIFIGQLFTGAGLMLLCNADTGEYLYGAGLLVGIGVGFSIGQFLRMMILLPLHCERGTGYHTYQLLWETGVMLGIWISQYVRQAGNNNPYQVALGICVIGFLLYQVYIHRYFTKHYQTN
;
A
#
# COMPACT_ATOMS: atom_id res chain seq x y z
N MET A 1 3.16 -10.30 -0.48
CA MET A 1 3.87 -11.60 -0.44
C MET A 1 5.23 -11.57 -1.16
N LEU A 2 5.31 -11.16 -2.41
CA LEU A 2 6.53 -11.29 -3.23
C LEU A 2 7.72 -10.43 -2.79
N PHE A 3 7.51 -9.23 -2.22
CA PHE A 3 8.64 -8.35 -1.94
C PHE A 3 9.65 -8.91 -0.92
N PRO A 4 9.28 -9.54 0.21
CA PRO A 4 10.27 -10.12 1.10
C PRO A 4 10.97 -11.34 0.46
N LEU A 5 10.28 -12.07 -0.41
CA LEU A 5 10.83 -13.21 -1.11
C LEU A 5 11.85 -12.78 -2.16
N ILE A 6 11.52 -11.81 -3.01
CA ILE A 6 12.41 -11.32 -4.07
C ILE A 6 13.66 -10.68 -3.47
N HIS A 7 13.51 -9.87 -2.40
CA HIS A 7 14.64 -9.28 -1.72
C HIS A 7 15.64 -10.35 -1.23
N ARG A 8 15.14 -11.37 -0.52
CA ARG A 8 15.94 -12.48 0.00
C ARG A 8 16.59 -13.31 -1.12
N TRP A 9 15.81 -13.62 -2.17
CA TRP A 9 16.26 -14.36 -3.33
C TRP A 9 17.37 -13.63 -4.11
N MET A 10 17.27 -12.31 -4.29
CA MET A 10 18.29 -11.48 -4.91
C MET A 10 19.64 -11.56 -4.18
N ILE A 11 19.62 -11.56 -2.86
CA ILE A 11 20.84 -11.68 -2.04
C ILE A 11 21.43 -13.09 -2.17
N GLN A 12 20.59 -14.13 -2.09
CA GLN A 12 21.04 -15.53 -2.07
C GLN A 12 21.52 -16.03 -3.42
N VAL A 13 20.83 -15.71 -4.51
CA VAL A 13 21.11 -16.26 -5.86
C VAL A 13 22.05 -15.35 -6.66
N TRP A 14 21.83 -14.05 -6.57
CA TRP A 14 22.56 -13.05 -7.36
C TRP A 14 23.69 -12.36 -6.59
N SER A 15 23.90 -12.72 -5.31
CA SER A 15 24.91 -12.09 -4.44
C SER A 15 24.86 -10.56 -4.44
N CYS A 16 23.66 -10.00 -4.64
CA CYS A 16 23.43 -8.56 -4.59
C CYS A 16 23.62 -8.02 -3.17
N SER A 17 24.11 -6.79 -3.06
CA SER A 17 24.08 -6.11 -1.77
C SER A 17 22.64 -5.88 -1.28
N GLU A 18 22.44 -5.76 0.04
CA GLU A 18 21.11 -5.51 0.60
C GLU A 18 20.47 -4.24 0.03
N LEU A 19 21.25 -3.18 -0.22
CA LEU A 19 20.74 -1.95 -0.82
C LEU A 19 20.34 -2.16 -2.29
N GLN A 20 21.10 -2.91 -3.07
CA GLN A 20 20.74 -3.24 -4.46
C GLN A 20 19.44 -4.04 -4.51
N ALA A 21 19.33 -5.09 -3.68
CA ALA A 21 18.11 -5.90 -3.59
C ALA A 21 16.89 -5.07 -3.14
N ALA A 22 17.06 -4.14 -2.18
CA ALA A 22 16.02 -3.23 -1.78
C ALA A 22 15.64 -2.24 -2.90
N GLY A 23 16.63 -1.73 -3.64
CA GLY A 23 16.40 -0.87 -4.81
C GLY A 23 15.58 -1.55 -5.88
N VAL A 24 15.96 -2.77 -6.28
CA VAL A 24 15.18 -3.58 -7.24
C VAL A 24 13.76 -3.84 -6.72
N THR A 25 13.62 -4.13 -5.43
CA THR A 25 12.29 -4.31 -4.82
C THR A 25 11.47 -3.02 -4.90
N ALA A 26 12.08 -1.86 -4.64
CA ALA A 26 11.41 -0.56 -4.61
C ALA A 26 11.03 -0.02 -6.00
N VAL A 27 11.70 -0.45 -7.07
CA VAL A 27 11.33 -0.09 -8.47
C VAL A 27 9.86 -0.37 -8.76
N PHE A 28 9.27 -1.39 -8.16
CA PHE A 28 7.85 -1.68 -8.23
C PHE A 28 6.97 -0.46 -7.86
N GLY A 29 7.34 0.30 -6.82
CA GLY A 29 6.59 1.47 -6.37
C GLY A 29 6.57 2.61 -7.42
N ILE A 30 7.67 2.83 -8.11
CA ILE A 30 7.77 3.82 -9.19
C ILE A 30 6.98 3.33 -10.42
N ALA A 31 7.08 2.05 -10.73
CA ALA A 31 6.42 1.45 -11.88
C ALA A 31 4.89 1.45 -11.79
N LEU A 32 4.31 1.61 -10.60
CA LEU A 32 2.86 1.79 -10.41
C LEU A 32 2.29 2.99 -11.20
N PHE A 33 3.12 4.01 -11.44
CA PHE A 33 2.71 5.24 -12.13
C PHE A 33 2.77 5.12 -13.65
N LEU A 34 3.48 4.12 -14.22
CA LEU A 34 3.66 3.99 -15.66
C LEU A 34 2.35 3.92 -16.47
N PRO A 35 1.32 3.15 -16.06
CA PRO A 35 0.08 3.09 -16.81
C PRO A 35 -0.80 4.34 -16.63
N GLY A 36 -0.42 5.27 -15.77
CA GLY A 36 -1.26 6.38 -15.31
C GLY A 36 -1.92 7.18 -16.43
N ALA A 37 -1.15 7.59 -17.43
CA ALA A 37 -1.67 8.34 -18.58
C ALA A 37 -2.68 7.54 -19.44
N PHE A 38 -2.64 6.21 -19.38
CA PHE A 38 -3.51 5.31 -20.15
C PHE A 38 -4.73 4.83 -19.34
N ASN A 39 -4.78 5.09 -18.05
CA ASN A 39 -5.81 4.57 -17.15
C ASN A 39 -7.22 4.92 -17.62
N ASN A 40 -7.44 6.19 -18.00
CA ASN A 40 -8.75 6.65 -18.46
C ASN A 40 -9.20 5.90 -19.72
N TYR A 41 -8.31 5.79 -20.71
CA TYR A 41 -8.56 5.05 -21.94
C TYR A 41 -8.89 3.57 -21.66
N LEU A 42 -8.09 2.91 -20.79
CA LEU A 42 -8.28 1.49 -20.50
C LEU A 42 -9.65 1.19 -19.88
N VAL A 43 -10.13 1.97 -18.92
CA VAL A 43 -11.36 1.65 -18.18
C VAL A 43 -12.64 2.19 -18.80
N ASP A 44 -12.56 3.22 -19.61
CA ASP A 44 -13.74 3.83 -20.22
C ASP A 44 -13.94 3.39 -21.69
N THR A 45 -12.89 2.88 -22.36
CA THR A 45 -12.99 2.26 -23.69
C THR A 45 -13.26 0.75 -23.59
N PHE A 46 -12.59 0.06 -22.65
CA PHE A 46 -12.76 -1.37 -22.47
C PHE A 46 -13.65 -1.70 -21.25
N SER A 47 -14.12 -2.94 -21.19
CA SER A 47 -14.80 -3.42 -19.99
C SER A 47 -13.85 -3.44 -18.80
N ARG A 48 -14.18 -2.70 -17.73
CA ARG A 48 -13.40 -2.59 -16.49
C ARG A 48 -13.06 -3.94 -15.88
N LYS A 49 -14.01 -4.86 -15.92
CA LYS A 49 -13.84 -6.24 -15.47
C LYS A 49 -12.79 -6.98 -16.29
N ASN A 50 -12.84 -6.86 -17.63
CA ASN A 50 -11.86 -7.51 -18.51
C ASN A 50 -10.47 -6.91 -18.36
N VAL A 51 -10.35 -5.60 -18.18
CA VAL A 51 -9.07 -4.94 -17.90
C VAL A 51 -8.49 -5.48 -16.60
N CYS A 52 -9.28 -5.54 -15.53
CA CYS A 52 -8.86 -6.07 -14.25
C CYS A 52 -8.40 -7.54 -14.34
N THR A 53 -9.23 -8.43 -14.91
CA THR A 53 -8.91 -9.86 -14.97
C THR A 53 -7.70 -10.15 -15.85
N ARG A 54 -7.57 -9.48 -17.00
CA ARG A 54 -6.38 -9.62 -17.88
C ARG A 54 -5.11 -9.12 -17.21
N SER A 55 -5.18 -7.99 -16.49
CA SER A 55 -4.03 -7.46 -15.76
C SER A 55 -3.60 -8.37 -14.61
N ILE A 56 -4.54 -8.99 -13.86
CA ILE A 56 -4.21 -9.99 -12.83
C ILE A 56 -3.59 -11.25 -13.46
N MET A 57 -4.11 -11.69 -14.61
CA MET A 57 -3.56 -12.84 -15.33
C MET A 57 -2.10 -12.59 -15.78
N LEU A 58 -1.83 -11.42 -16.37
CA LEU A 58 -0.48 -11.02 -16.76
C LEU A 58 0.42 -10.87 -15.54
N LEU A 59 -0.09 -10.34 -14.42
CA LEU A 59 0.65 -10.23 -13.16
C LEU A 59 1.07 -11.61 -12.64
N ALA A 60 0.20 -12.61 -12.73
CA ALA A 60 0.51 -13.99 -12.37
C ALA A 60 1.59 -14.58 -13.29
N LEU A 61 1.46 -14.38 -14.60
CA LEU A 61 2.45 -14.84 -15.59
C LEU A 61 3.83 -14.23 -15.34
N VAL A 62 3.90 -12.91 -15.15
CA VAL A 62 5.18 -12.22 -14.81
C VAL A 62 5.74 -12.75 -13.50
N GLY A 63 4.89 -13.09 -12.50
CA GLY A 63 5.31 -13.71 -11.24
C GLY A 63 5.98 -15.07 -11.44
N ILE A 64 5.49 -15.90 -12.35
CA ILE A 64 6.04 -17.24 -12.63
C ILE A 64 7.38 -17.17 -13.40
N LEU A 65 7.70 -16.06 -14.06
CA LEU A 65 8.91 -15.94 -14.87
C LEU A 65 10.20 -15.75 -14.06
N TYR A 66 10.14 -15.41 -12.77
CA TYR A 66 11.34 -15.14 -11.95
C TYR A 66 12.37 -16.28 -11.93
N PRO A 67 12.00 -17.57 -11.82
CA PRO A 67 12.99 -18.66 -11.80
C PRO A 67 13.78 -18.80 -13.10
N TYR A 68 13.25 -18.29 -14.22
CA TYR A 68 13.84 -18.41 -15.55
C TYR A 68 14.71 -17.23 -15.97
N VAL A 69 14.87 -16.25 -15.08
CA VAL A 69 15.66 -15.05 -15.34
C VAL A 69 17.14 -15.35 -15.25
N SER A 70 17.92 -14.82 -16.18
CA SER A 70 19.36 -15.04 -16.29
C SER A 70 20.21 -13.81 -15.92
N SER A 71 19.60 -12.65 -15.63
CA SER A 71 20.33 -11.44 -15.25
C SER A 71 19.52 -10.54 -14.30
N VAL A 72 20.22 -9.69 -13.55
CA VAL A 72 19.59 -8.72 -12.63
C VAL A 72 18.73 -7.70 -13.39
N GLU A 73 19.13 -7.31 -14.59
CA GLU A 73 18.38 -6.37 -15.44
C GLU A 73 17.00 -6.94 -15.80
N MET A 74 16.93 -8.25 -16.07
CA MET A 74 15.65 -8.93 -16.31
C MET A 74 14.78 -8.95 -15.07
N VAL A 75 15.37 -9.10 -13.86
CA VAL A 75 14.61 -8.98 -12.60
C VAL A 75 14.02 -7.57 -12.47
N VAL A 76 14.80 -6.54 -12.77
CA VAL A 76 14.32 -5.14 -12.76
C VAL A 76 13.17 -4.96 -13.75
N LEU A 77 13.31 -5.49 -14.98
CA LEU A 77 12.24 -5.44 -15.98
C LEU A 77 10.95 -6.12 -15.49
N LEU A 78 11.06 -7.32 -14.91
CA LEU A 78 9.88 -8.00 -14.32
C LEU A 78 9.25 -7.18 -13.20
N ARG A 79 10.05 -6.50 -12.34
CA ARG A 79 9.54 -5.61 -11.30
C ARG A 79 8.80 -4.41 -11.88
N ILE A 80 9.31 -3.83 -12.96
CA ILE A 80 8.64 -2.74 -13.68
C ILE A 80 7.29 -3.21 -14.25
N LEU A 81 7.29 -4.36 -14.92
CA LEU A 81 6.04 -4.94 -15.45
C LEU A 81 5.03 -5.27 -14.36
N GLN A 82 5.48 -5.86 -13.25
CA GLN A 82 4.61 -6.14 -12.10
C GLN A 82 4.02 -4.86 -11.52
N GLY A 83 4.82 -3.81 -11.33
CA GLY A 83 4.35 -2.53 -10.82
C GLY A 83 3.31 -1.91 -11.76
N ALA A 84 3.58 -1.85 -13.06
CA ALA A 84 2.65 -1.31 -14.04
C ALA A 84 1.32 -2.08 -14.07
N LEU A 85 1.37 -3.41 -14.12
CA LEU A 85 0.17 -4.26 -14.10
C LEU A 85 -0.63 -4.11 -12.80
N PHE A 86 0.06 -4.04 -11.66
CA PHE A 86 -0.60 -3.84 -10.37
C PHE A 86 -1.23 -2.45 -10.25
N GLY A 87 -0.60 -1.41 -10.82
CA GLY A 87 -1.19 -0.07 -10.94
C GLY A 87 -2.53 -0.08 -11.70
N ILE A 88 -2.61 -0.82 -12.82
CA ILE A 88 -3.87 -1.02 -13.55
C ILE A 88 -4.89 -1.77 -12.70
N VAL A 89 -4.49 -2.82 -11.97
CA VAL A 89 -5.39 -3.58 -11.08
C VAL A 89 -5.95 -2.69 -9.97
N LEU A 90 -5.11 -1.88 -9.32
CA LEU A 90 -5.55 -0.94 -8.26
C LEU A 90 -6.59 0.04 -8.79
N MET A 91 -6.33 0.64 -9.96
CA MET A 91 -7.25 1.57 -10.59
C MET A 91 -8.55 0.86 -10.99
N ALA A 92 -8.48 -0.29 -11.66
CA ALA A 92 -9.66 -1.01 -12.12
C ALA A 92 -10.53 -1.53 -10.96
N THR A 93 -9.94 -1.96 -9.85
CA THR A 93 -10.68 -2.47 -8.69
C THR A 93 -11.21 -1.36 -7.80
N GLY A 94 -10.33 -0.53 -7.24
CA GLY A 94 -10.67 0.43 -6.19
C GLY A 94 -11.41 1.66 -6.69
N SER A 95 -10.94 2.25 -7.79
CA SER A 95 -11.52 3.50 -8.29
C SER A 95 -12.68 3.32 -9.26
N THR A 96 -12.90 2.11 -9.78
CA THR A 96 -13.95 1.86 -10.75
C THR A 96 -14.90 0.73 -10.35
N LEU A 97 -14.47 -0.52 -10.32
CA LEU A 97 -15.36 -1.66 -10.05
C LEU A 97 -16.07 -1.54 -8.70
N ALA A 98 -15.33 -1.23 -7.62
CA ALA A 98 -15.92 -1.08 -6.29
C ALA A 98 -16.97 0.05 -6.23
N ILE A 99 -16.79 1.12 -7.00
CA ILE A 99 -17.74 2.23 -7.10
C ILE A 99 -18.95 1.84 -7.94
N ASP A 100 -18.77 1.13 -9.05
CA ASP A 100 -19.84 0.75 -9.97
C ASP A 100 -20.83 -0.23 -9.36
N VAL A 101 -20.35 -1.20 -8.57
CA VAL A 101 -21.22 -2.22 -7.94
C VAL A 101 -21.83 -1.75 -6.62
N THR A 102 -21.38 -0.61 -6.09
CA THR A 102 -21.82 -0.12 -4.79
C THR A 102 -22.85 1.01 -4.93
N PRO A 103 -24.03 0.90 -4.29
CA PRO A 103 -24.99 1.98 -4.23
C PRO A 103 -24.38 3.28 -3.70
N SER A 104 -24.83 4.43 -4.20
CA SER A 104 -24.21 5.75 -3.92
C SER A 104 -24.15 6.09 -2.42
N ASN A 105 -25.13 5.68 -1.64
CA ASN A 105 -25.18 5.86 -0.18
C ASN A 105 -24.14 5.03 0.58
N ASN A 106 -23.64 3.93 0.00
CA ASN A 106 -22.71 2.99 0.65
C ASN A 106 -21.25 3.12 0.14
N ARG A 107 -20.96 3.99 -0.83
CA ARG A 107 -19.63 4.13 -1.44
C ARG A 107 -18.51 4.40 -0.43
N ASN A 108 -18.78 5.23 0.58
CA ASN A 108 -17.81 5.52 1.64
C ASN A 108 -17.50 4.27 2.49
N ALA A 109 -18.49 3.42 2.72
CA ALA A 109 -18.28 2.14 3.41
C ALA A 109 -17.48 1.18 2.54
N ALA A 110 -17.80 1.07 1.25
CA ALA A 110 -17.07 0.22 0.30
C ALA A 110 -15.58 0.61 0.20
N ASN A 111 -15.27 1.89 0.07
CA ASN A 111 -13.88 2.37 0.04
C ASN A 111 -13.12 2.04 1.33
N ARG A 112 -13.77 2.14 2.49
CA ARG A 112 -13.17 1.73 3.76
C ARG A 112 -12.88 0.24 3.81
N VAL A 113 -13.87 -0.60 3.47
CA VAL A 113 -13.71 -2.06 3.45
C VAL A 113 -12.62 -2.47 2.48
N PHE A 114 -12.57 -1.88 1.29
CA PHE A 114 -11.53 -2.15 0.30
C PHE A 114 -10.13 -1.77 0.83
N THR A 115 -9.99 -0.60 1.47
CA THR A 115 -8.72 -0.18 2.09
C THR A 115 -8.30 -1.12 3.22
N TRP A 116 -9.23 -1.55 4.08
CA TRP A 116 -8.93 -2.48 5.16
C TRP A 116 -8.52 -3.85 4.65
N SER A 117 -9.19 -4.36 3.62
CA SER A 117 -8.83 -5.64 2.99
C SER A 117 -7.46 -5.58 2.33
N SER A 118 -7.07 -4.43 1.76
CA SER A 118 -5.73 -4.22 1.21
C SER A 118 -4.65 -4.33 2.29
N ILE A 119 -4.86 -3.69 3.46
CA ILE A 119 -3.91 -3.75 4.58
C ILE A 119 -3.80 -5.17 5.15
N VAL A 120 -4.95 -5.83 5.38
CA VAL A 120 -4.97 -7.22 5.86
C VAL A 120 -4.29 -8.14 4.86
N GLY A 121 -4.55 -7.96 3.56
CA GLY A 121 -3.90 -8.71 2.48
C GLY A 121 -2.39 -8.48 2.42
N MET A 122 -1.94 -7.24 2.61
CA MET A 122 -0.52 -6.90 2.67
C MET A 122 0.17 -7.59 3.86
N LEU A 123 -0.38 -7.48 5.06
CA LEU A 123 0.17 -8.11 6.27
C LEU A 123 0.19 -9.63 6.15
N SER A 124 -0.92 -10.24 5.70
CA SER A 124 -0.99 -11.69 5.45
C SER A 124 0.05 -12.13 4.42
N GLY A 125 0.21 -11.36 3.36
CA GLY A 125 1.22 -11.63 2.34
C GLY A 125 2.65 -11.57 2.86
N ILE A 126 2.95 -10.65 3.78
CA ILE A 126 4.26 -10.56 4.44
C ILE A 126 4.50 -11.78 5.34
N ILE A 127 3.52 -12.13 6.17
CA ILE A 127 3.59 -13.29 7.06
C ILE A 127 3.86 -14.56 6.24
N ILE A 128 3.08 -14.79 5.18
CA ILE A 128 3.26 -15.93 4.28
C ILE A 128 4.64 -15.89 3.59
N GLY A 129 5.11 -14.71 3.20
CA GLY A 129 6.42 -14.55 2.57
C GLY A 129 7.58 -14.86 3.51
N ILE A 130 7.48 -14.45 4.79
CA ILE A 130 8.51 -14.71 5.80
C ILE A 130 8.49 -16.18 6.22
N GLU A 131 7.34 -16.69 6.70
CA GLU A 131 7.22 -18.06 7.18
C GLU A 131 7.35 -19.08 6.04
N GLY A 132 6.66 -18.84 4.94
CA GLY A 132 6.78 -19.69 3.76
C GLY A 132 8.22 -19.77 3.24
N GLY A 133 8.95 -18.66 3.25
CA GLY A 133 10.37 -18.63 2.84
C GLY A 133 11.32 -19.42 3.75
N ASN A 134 10.87 -19.82 4.94
CA ASN A 134 11.65 -20.68 5.83
C ASN A 134 11.43 -22.18 5.56
N TYR A 135 10.28 -22.57 4.99
CA TYR A 135 9.89 -23.97 4.81
C TYR A 135 9.72 -24.40 3.36
N LEU A 136 9.47 -23.47 2.44
CA LEU A 136 9.14 -23.75 1.05
C LEU A 136 10.20 -23.13 0.12
N SER A 137 10.37 -23.75 -1.06
CA SER A 137 11.23 -23.18 -2.09
C SER A 137 10.65 -21.88 -2.65
N PHE A 138 11.52 -21.02 -3.18
CA PHE A 138 11.13 -19.79 -3.85
C PHE A 138 10.08 -20.02 -4.95
N ASP A 139 10.31 -21.06 -5.79
CA ASP A 139 9.41 -21.42 -6.88
C ASP A 139 8.01 -21.82 -6.38
N THR A 140 7.94 -22.62 -5.31
CA THR A 140 6.65 -23.01 -4.70
C THR A 140 5.85 -21.80 -4.25
N LEU A 141 6.52 -20.82 -3.65
CA LEU A 141 5.85 -19.59 -3.20
C LEU A 141 5.40 -18.70 -4.38
N LEU A 142 6.14 -18.71 -5.49
CA LEU A 142 5.71 -18.04 -6.72
C LEU A 142 4.46 -18.70 -7.32
N TYR A 143 4.42 -20.03 -7.40
CA TYR A 143 3.23 -20.77 -7.85
C TYR A 143 2.03 -20.54 -6.92
N PHE A 144 2.27 -20.48 -5.60
CA PHE A 144 1.23 -20.13 -4.65
C PHE A 144 0.72 -18.70 -4.88
N SER A 145 1.60 -17.75 -5.17
CA SER A 145 1.20 -16.38 -5.53
C SER A 145 0.35 -16.36 -6.81
N ALA A 146 0.73 -17.12 -7.83
CA ALA A 146 -0.04 -17.25 -9.06
C ALA A 146 -1.41 -17.90 -8.82
N PHE A 147 -1.48 -18.90 -7.93
CA PHE A 147 -2.76 -19.49 -7.50
C PHE A 147 -3.67 -18.46 -6.84
N LEU A 148 -3.14 -17.60 -5.96
CA LEU A 148 -3.92 -16.50 -5.35
C LEU A 148 -4.43 -15.51 -6.42
N CYS A 149 -3.63 -15.22 -7.45
CA CYS A 149 -4.09 -14.43 -8.59
C CYS A 149 -5.23 -15.13 -9.35
N ALA A 150 -5.16 -16.43 -9.55
CA ALA A 150 -6.25 -17.20 -10.18
C ALA A 150 -7.54 -17.14 -9.35
N VAL A 151 -7.44 -17.29 -8.02
CA VAL A 151 -8.58 -17.09 -7.11
C VAL A 151 -9.16 -15.68 -7.24
N ALA A 152 -8.31 -14.65 -7.29
CA ALA A 152 -8.75 -13.27 -7.47
C ALA A 152 -9.49 -13.07 -8.81
N ILE A 153 -9.01 -13.69 -9.91
CA ILE A 153 -9.69 -13.67 -11.20
C ILE A 153 -11.09 -14.28 -11.10
N VAL A 154 -11.22 -15.44 -10.44
CA VAL A 154 -12.53 -16.08 -10.23
C VAL A 154 -13.46 -15.14 -9.45
N LEU A 155 -13.00 -14.56 -8.34
CA LEU A 155 -13.81 -13.65 -7.53
C LEU A 155 -14.25 -12.41 -8.32
N VAL A 156 -13.34 -11.78 -9.06
CA VAL A 156 -13.68 -10.64 -9.95
C VAL A 156 -14.65 -11.07 -11.05
N SER A 157 -14.50 -12.28 -11.58
CA SER A 157 -15.40 -12.81 -12.62
C SER A 157 -16.84 -13.00 -12.14
N MET A 158 -17.05 -13.26 -10.86
CA MET A 158 -18.38 -13.37 -10.24
C MET A 158 -19.08 -12.02 -10.06
N VAL A 159 -18.34 -10.90 -10.09
CA VAL A 159 -18.93 -9.57 -9.96
C VAL A 159 -19.70 -9.22 -11.23
N THR A 160 -20.99 -8.91 -11.09
CA THR A 160 -21.83 -8.45 -12.19
C THR A 160 -21.75 -6.92 -12.29
N VAL A 161 -21.30 -6.42 -13.44
CA VAL A 161 -21.23 -4.98 -13.73
C VAL A 161 -22.32 -4.66 -14.75
N CYS A 162 -23.34 -3.93 -14.32
CA CYS A 162 -24.52 -3.62 -15.14
C CYS A 162 -24.28 -2.51 -16.16
N PHE A 163 -23.21 -1.72 -16.02
CA PHE A 163 -22.99 -0.54 -16.84
C PHE A 163 -21.65 -0.58 -17.58
N ARG A 164 -21.73 -0.35 -18.88
CA ARG A 164 -20.59 -0.11 -19.75
C ARG A 164 -20.88 1.13 -20.58
N ALA A 165 -20.06 2.15 -20.44
CA ALA A 165 -20.06 3.29 -21.33
C ALA A 165 -18.75 3.29 -22.13
N PRO A 166 -18.72 2.69 -23.34
CA PRO A 166 -17.58 2.89 -24.23
C PRO A 166 -17.60 4.36 -24.67
N LEU A 167 -16.61 5.13 -24.24
CA LEU A 167 -16.39 6.51 -24.66
C LEU A 167 -15.21 6.53 -25.61
N ASP A 168 -15.30 7.31 -26.68
CA ASP A 168 -14.15 7.66 -27.51
C ASP A 168 -13.30 8.68 -26.77
N LEU A 169 -12.23 8.20 -26.16
CA LEU A 169 -11.32 9.01 -25.36
C LEU A 169 -9.93 9.06 -25.99
N PRO A 170 -9.19 10.13 -25.75
CA PRO A 170 -7.80 10.20 -26.17
C PRO A 170 -6.99 9.09 -25.46
N LEU A 171 -6.02 8.52 -26.15
CA LEU A 171 -5.16 7.45 -25.64
C LEU A 171 -4.46 7.84 -24.35
N CYS A 172 -4.01 9.11 -24.23
CA CYS A 172 -3.33 9.66 -23.07
C CYS A 172 -4.18 10.74 -22.41
N SER A 173 -4.43 10.60 -21.12
CA SER A 173 -5.14 11.58 -20.29
C SER A 173 -4.63 11.51 -18.86
N PHE A 174 -4.60 12.64 -18.15
CA PHE A 174 -4.30 12.66 -16.71
C PHE A 174 -5.55 12.38 -15.84
N ASP A 175 -6.72 12.33 -16.44
CA ASP A 175 -7.93 11.92 -15.74
C ASP A 175 -7.78 10.49 -15.21
N ARG A 176 -8.34 10.21 -14.02
CA ARG A 176 -8.24 8.92 -13.32
C ARG A 176 -6.80 8.47 -13.01
N PHE A 177 -5.82 9.37 -13.09
CA PHE A 177 -4.45 9.06 -12.73
C PHE A 177 -4.09 9.63 -11.35
N ILE A 178 -3.76 10.92 -11.28
CA ILE A 178 -3.39 11.61 -10.05
C ILE A 178 -4.21 12.88 -9.90
N LEU A 179 -4.77 13.09 -8.72
CA LEU A 179 -5.49 14.30 -8.40
C LEU A 179 -4.60 15.26 -7.62
N PHE A 180 -4.18 16.36 -8.24
CA PHE A 180 -3.27 17.34 -7.66
C PHE A 180 -3.77 17.93 -6.33
N ARG A 181 -5.09 18.14 -6.20
CA ARG A 181 -5.71 18.66 -4.97
C ARG A 181 -5.48 17.74 -3.76
N THR A 182 -5.33 16.44 -3.98
CA THR A 182 -5.08 15.44 -2.92
C THR A 182 -3.60 15.10 -2.77
N LEU A 183 -2.73 15.61 -3.65
CA LEU A 183 -1.32 15.24 -3.65
C LEU A 183 -0.62 15.64 -2.34
N LEU A 184 -0.89 16.85 -1.85
CA LEU A 184 -0.26 17.37 -0.64
C LEU A 184 -0.61 16.56 0.62
N PRO A 185 -1.90 16.28 0.95
CA PRO A 185 -2.22 15.36 2.02
C PRO A 185 -1.77 13.92 1.74
N GLY A 186 -1.70 13.51 0.48
CA GLY A 186 -1.18 12.22 0.07
C GLY A 186 0.31 12.04 0.36
N ILE A 187 1.14 13.03 0.08
CA ILE A 187 2.57 13.01 0.42
C ILE A 187 2.75 12.94 1.94
N ASN A 188 1.97 13.69 2.70
CA ASN A 188 2.02 13.58 4.15
C ASN A 188 1.58 12.18 4.63
N MET A 189 0.55 11.61 4.03
CA MET A 189 0.12 10.24 4.33
C MET A 189 1.22 9.21 4.05
N MET A 190 2.06 9.41 3.02
CA MET A 190 3.15 8.48 2.68
C MET A 190 4.11 8.21 3.85
N THR A 191 4.22 9.11 4.82
CA THR A 191 5.05 8.88 6.02
C THR A 191 4.62 7.64 6.80
N VAL A 192 3.33 7.29 6.80
CA VAL A 192 2.81 6.11 7.49
C VAL A 192 3.24 4.80 6.80
N PRO A 193 2.96 4.56 5.50
CA PRO A 193 3.44 3.38 4.82
C PRO A 193 4.96 3.34 4.67
N MET A 194 5.68 4.47 4.66
CA MET A 194 7.15 4.47 4.70
C MET A 194 7.68 3.85 5.99
N VAL A 195 7.12 4.20 7.14
CA VAL A 195 7.47 3.56 8.42
C VAL A 195 7.19 2.05 8.35
N LEU A 196 6.04 1.63 7.85
CA LEU A 196 5.74 0.20 7.68
C LEU A 196 6.74 -0.49 6.75
N GLY A 197 7.08 0.13 5.60
CA GLY A 197 8.06 -0.40 4.66
C GLY A 197 9.45 -0.58 5.29
N MET A 198 9.88 0.35 6.14
CA MET A 198 11.12 0.20 6.90
C MET A 198 11.06 -1.01 7.83
N LEU A 199 9.97 -1.19 8.58
CA LEU A 199 9.80 -2.32 9.48
C LEU A 199 9.76 -3.66 8.72
N PHE A 200 9.17 -3.70 7.51
CA PHE A 200 9.04 -4.92 6.72
C PHE A 200 10.36 -5.55 6.30
N ILE A 201 11.42 -4.77 6.15
CA ILE A 201 12.74 -5.27 5.81
C ILE A 201 13.63 -5.47 7.04
N MET A 202 13.33 -4.76 8.12
CA MET A 202 14.15 -4.80 9.34
C MET A 202 13.79 -5.97 10.25
N ILE A 203 12.53 -6.38 10.26
CA ILE A 203 12.00 -7.38 11.19
C ILE A 203 11.53 -8.60 10.40
N SER A 204 12.27 -9.70 10.51
CA SER A 204 11.94 -10.98 9.87
C SER A 204 11.17 -11.94 10.81
N ASN A 205 10.29 -11.39 11.65
CA ASN A 205 9.48 -12.16 12.60
C ASN A 205 8.00 -12.05 12.23
N ALA A 206 7.39 -13.15 11.79
CA ALA A 206 5.99 -13.17 11.36
C ALA A 206 5.01 -12.83 12.48
N PHE A 207 5.31 -13.21 13.73
CA PHE A 207 4.45 -12.91 14.86
C PHE A 207 4.37 -11.40 15.15
N PHE A 208 5.43 -10.65 14.87
CA PHE A 208 5.39 -9.19 14.93
C PHE A 208 4.31 -8.60 14.00
N TYR A 209 4.17 -9.14 12.80
CA TYR A 209 3.14 -8.68 11.84
C TYR A 209 1.74 -9.13 12.22
N LEU A 210 1.60 -10.27 12.91
CA LEU A 210 0.33 -10.64 13.54
C LEU A 210 -0.05 -9.63 14.64
N CYS A 211 0.92 -9.15 15.42
CA CYS A 211 0.67 -8.10 16.42
C CYS A 211 0.26 -6.78 15.76
N ILE A 212 0.88 -6.38 14.63
CA ILE A 212 0.42 -5.20 13.85
C ILE A 212 -1.02 -5.41 13.38
N GLY A 213 -1.34 -6.58 12.83
CA GLY A 213 -2.70 -6.94 12.41
C GLY A 213 -3.71 -6.89 13.56
N SER A 214 -3.35 -7.41 14.72
CA SER A 214 -4.18 -7.36 15.93
C SER A 214 -4.41 -5.93 16.42
N GLY A 215 -3.37 -5.08 16.41
CA GLY A 215 -3.50 -3.65 16.72
C GLY A 215 -4.43 -2.93 15.74
N PHE A 216 -4.34 -3.24 14.45
CA PHE A 216 -5.25 -2.72 13.44
C PHE A 216 -6.70 -3.17 13.67
N LEU A 217 -6.93 -4.43 14.05
CA LEU A 217 -8.26 -4.93 14.41
C LEU A 217 -8.82 -4.24 15.65
N ILE A 218 -7.99 -3.97 16.67
CA ILE A 218 -8.41 -3.17 17.84
C ILE A 218 -8.90 -1.79 17.40
N TYR A 219 -8.17 -1.12 16.50
CA TYR A 219 -8.65 0.14 15.94
C TYR A 219 -10.03 0.01 15.27
N LEU A 220 -10.25 -1.04 14.47
CA LEU A 220 -11.53 -1.28 13.82
C LEU A 220 -12.67 -1.45 14.83
N LEU A 221 -12.43 -2.23 15.90
CA LEU A 221 -13.40 -2.43 16.99
C LEU A 221 -13.71 -1.11 17.72
N VAL A 222 -12.68 -0.34 18.06
CA VAL A 222 -12.85 0.99 18.68
C VAL A 222 -13.70 1.90 17.79
N ARG A 223 -13.46 1.89 16.47
CA ARG A 223 -14.24 2.70 15.51
C ARG A 223 -15.68 2.21 15.34
N GLN A 224 -15.95 0.95 15.56
CA GLN A 224 -17.31 0.40 15.53
C GLN A 224 -18.10 0.79 16.79
N VAL A 225 -17.46 0.77 17.95
CA VAL A 225 -18.07 1.15 19.22
C VAL A 225 -18.28 2.67 19.31
N PHE A 226 -17.26 3.45 18.96
CA PHE A 226 -17.33 4.91 18.96
C PHE A 226 -17.76 5.43 17.59
N THR A 227 -19.08 5.48 17.38
CA THR A 227 -19.68 5.88 16.09
C THR A 227 -19.54 7.38 15.79
N ARG A 228 -19.32 8.23 16.82
CA ARG A 228 -19.15 9.68 16.63
C ARG A 228 -17.89 10.01 15.85
N PRO A 229 -17.96 10.94 14.88
CA PRO A 229 -16.78 11.36 14.13
C PRO A 229 -15.79 12.06 15.07
N MET A 230 -14.57 11.51 15.15
CA MET A 230 -13.49 12.17 15.88
C MET A 230 -12.96 13.36 15.09
N ASN A 231 -12.47 14.38 15.79
CA ASN A 231 -11.74 15.46 15.16
C ASN A 231 -10.46 14.90 14.49
N GLY A 232 -10.25 15.27 13.22
CA GLY A 232 -9.11 14.75 12.43
C GLY A 232 -7.74 15.03 13.06
N ARG A 233 -7.59 16.16 13.78
CA ARG A 233 -6.35 16.45 14.52
C ARG A 233 -6.09 15.46 15.64
N ILE A 234 -7.13 15.17 16.43
CA ILE A 234 -7.04 14.21 17.53
C ILE A 234 -6.80 12.82 17.00
N GLN A 235 -7.46 12.46 15.90
CA GLN A 235 -7.31 11.12 15.30
C GLN A 235 -5.87 10.89 14.82
N ILE A 236 -5.25 11.84 14.11
CA ILE A 236 -3.85 11.74 13.69
C ILE A 236 -2.90 11.82 14.89
N PHE A 237 -3.20 12.67 15.90
CA PHE A 237 -2.39 12.73 17.11
C PHE A 237 -2.31 11.36 17.80
N ILE A 238 -3.45 10.71 18.02
CA ILE A 238 -3.52 9.37 18.60
C ILE A 238 -2.75 8.37 17.71
N GLY A 239 -3.00 8.41 16.39
CA GLY A 239 -2.33 7.51 15.45
C GLY A 239 -0.80 7.61 15.49
N GLN A 240 -0.29 8.82 15.41
CA GLN A 240 1.16 9.07 15.43
C GLN A 240 1.78 8.84 16.80
N LEU A 241 1.05 9.11 17.91
CA LEU A 241 1.49 8.80 19.25
C LEU A 241 1.71 7.29 19.45
N PHE A 242 0.74 6.47 19.04
CA PHE A 242 0.86 5.01 19.14
C PHE A 242 1.97 4.46 18.22
N THR A 243 2.07 4.96 16.99
CA THR A 243 3.15 4.57 16.06
C THR A 243 4.50 4.98 16.64
N GLY A 244 4.65 6.22 17.13
CA GLY A 244 5.87 6.72 17.74
C GLY A 244 6.28 5.95 19.00
N ALA A 245 5.32 5.64 19.89
CA ALA A 245 5.54 4.81 21.06
C ALA A 245 6.05 3.40 20.70
N GLY A 246 5.43 2.77 19.69
CA GLY A 246 5.91 1.49 19.16
C GLY A 246 7.33 1.57 18.62
N LEU A 247 7.67 2.62 17.85
CA LEU A 247 9.02 2.83 17.33
C LEU A 247 10.03 3.11 18.46
N MET A 248 9.64 3.85 19.50
CA MET A 248 10.50 4.06 20.70
C MET A 248 10.78 2.75 21.42
N LEU A 249 9.80 1.86 21.55
CA LEU A 249 10.04 0.52 22.09
C LEU A 249 11.07 -0.23 21.24
N LEU A 250 10.95 -0.18 19.90
CA LEU A 250 11.92 -0.84 19.00
C LEU A 250 13.31 -0.25 19.06
N CYS A 251 13.46 1.04 19.37
CA CYS A 251 14.77 1.67 19.55
C CYS A 251 15.52 1.14 20.79
N ASN A 252 14.79 0.70 21.81
CA ASN A 252 15.32 0.29 23.11
C ASN A 252 15.11 -1.21 23.38
N ALA A 253 14.62 -1.99 22.40
CA ALA A 253 14.22 -3.37 22.60
C ALA A 253 15.42 -4.31 22.54
N ASP A 254 15.85 -4.81 23.70
CA ASP A 254 16.79 -5.92 23.82
C ASP A 254 16.08 -7.28 23.99
N THR A 255 14.75 -7.29 24.20
CA THR A 255 13.96 -8.50 24.48
C THR A 255 12.78 -8.67 23.52
N GLY A 256 12.39 -9.94 23.21
CA GLY A 256 11.30 -10.25 22.31
C GLY A 256 9.93 -9.73 22.74
N GLU A 257 9.68 -9.54 24.05
CA GLU A 257 8.38 -9.05 24.56
C GLU A 257 8.10 -7.61 24.10
N TYR A 258 9.11 -6.73 24.13
CA TYR A 258 8.97 -5.36 23.62
C TYR A 258 8.68 -5.32 22.12
N LEU A 259 9.22 -6.27 21.37
CA LEU A 259 8.96 -6.40 19.92
C LEU A 259 7.47 -6.57 19.64
N TYR A 260 6.80 -7.46 20.35
CA TYR A 260 5.37 -7.74 20.13
C TYR A 260 4.48 -6.59 20.57
N GLY A 261 4.80 -5.98 21.71
CA GLY A 261 4.13 -4.76 22.19
C GLY A 261 4.27 -3.60 21.20
N ALA A 262 5.46 -3.42 20.63
CA ALA A 262 5.70 -2.44 19.59
C ALA A 262 4.86 -2.68 18.34
N GLY A 263 4.76 -3.92 17.88
CA GLY A 263 3.91 -4.31 16.75
C GLY A 263 2.45 -3.94 16.97
N LEU A 264 1.90 -4.26 18.15
CA LEU A 264 0.52 -3.91 18.51
C LEU A 264 0.28 -2.38 18.48
N LEU A 265 1.19 -1.61 19.08
CA LEU A 265 1.09 -0.14 19.09
C LEU A 265 1.17 0.46 17.69
N VAL A 266 2.11 -0.01 16.86
CA VAL A 266 2.21 0.41 15.45
C VAL A 266 0.92 0.10 14.72
N GLY A 267 0.33 -1.08 14.91
CA GLY A 267 -0.94 -1.47 14.27
C GLY A 267 -2.10 -0.55 14.63
N ILE A 268 -2.27 -0.22 15.91
CA ILE A 268 -3.27 0.76 16.38
C ILE A 268 -3.02 2.13 15.74
N GLY A 269 -1.76 2.59 15.76
CA GLY A 269 -1.37 3.89 15.23
C GLY A 269 -1.62 4.05 13.74
N VAL A 270 -1.27 3.03 12.97
CA VAL A 270 -1.53 2.95 11.53
C VAL A 270 -3.04 3.01 11.25
N GLY A 271 -3.84 2.27 12.01
CA GLY A 271 -5.30 2.27 11.87
C GLY A 271 -5.91 3.66 12.02
N PHE A 272 -5.57 4.38 13.09
CA PHE A 272 -6.07 5.73 13.30
C PHE A 272 -5.61 6.71 12.21
N SER A 273 -4.35 6.62 11.78
CA SER A 273 -3.79 7.49 10.75
C SER A 273 -4.46 7.27 9.40
N ILE A 274 -4.61 6.02 8.96
CA ILE A 274 -5.27 5.66 7.70
C ILE A 274 -6.70 6.18 7.64
N GLY A 275 -7.45 6.01 8.71
CA GLY A 275 -8.86 6.42 8.74
C GLY A 275 -9.06 7.90 8.43
N GLN A 276 -8.19 8.77 8.92
CA GLN A 276 -8.26 10.20 8.66
C GLN A 276 -7.73 10.56 7.26
N PHE A 277 -6.59 10.00 6.85
CA PHE A 277 -6.04 10.28 5.52
C PHE A 277 -6.98 9.81 4.42
N LEU A 278 -7.54 8.61 4.53
CA LEU A 278 -8.55 8.12 3.58
C LEU A 278 -9.76 9.06 3.49
N ARG A 279 -10.25 9.54 4.64
CA ARG A 279 -11.33 10.53 4.67
C ARG A 279 -10.97 11.80 3.89
N MET A 280 -9.76 12.31 4.06
CA MET A 280 -9.29 13.50 3.33
C MET A 280 -9.23 13.25 1.83
N MET A 281 -8.68 12.13 1.40
CA MET A 281 -8.53 11.77 -0.01
C MET A 281 -9.88 11.54 -0.74
N ILE A 282 -10.95 11.25 0.00
CA ILE A 282 -12.30 11.09 -0.55
C ILE A 282 -13.10 12.40 -0.49
N LEU A 283 -12.88 13.24 0.52
CA LEU A 283 -13.71 14.44 0.74
C LEU A 283 -13.16 15.71 0.10
N LEU A 284 -11.85 15.81 -0.15
CA LEU A 284 -11.24 16.95 -0.87
C LEU A 284 -11.60 17.00 -2.35
N PRO A 285 -11.69 15.86 -3.08
CA PRO A 285 -12.11 15.84 -4.47
C PRO A 285 -13.56 16.30 -4.64
N LEU A 286 -13.86 16.86 -5.83
CA LEU A 286 -15.23 17.02 -6.28
C LEU A 286 -15.90 15.65 -6.43
N HIS A 287 -17.24 15.64 -6.45
CA HIS A 287 -18.00 14.38 -6.45
C HIS A 287 -17.60 13.43 -7.59
N CYS A 288 -17.32 13.97 -8.79
CA CYS A 288 -16.87 13.20 -9.96
C CYS A 288 -15.42 12.73 -9.89
N GLU A 289 -14.56 13.39 -9.07
CA GLU A 289 -13.13 13.10 -8.96
C GLU A 289 -12.78 12.14 -7.81
N ARG A 290 -13.76 11.70 -7.01
CA ARG A 290 -13.51 10.87 -5.80
C ARG A 290 -12.80 9.55 -6.11
N GLY A 291 -13.11 8.94 -7.26
CA GLY A 291 -12.41 7.74 -7.72
C GLY A 291 -10.91 7.99 -7.96
N THR A 292 -10.59 9.11 -8.62
CA THR A 292 -9.20 9.53 -8.87
C THR A 292 -8.47 9.87 -7.56
N GLY A 293 -9.16 10.54 -6.62
CA GLY A 293 -8.61 10.80 -5.28
C GLY A 293 -8.28 9.52 -4.52
N TYR A 294 -9.17 8.52 -4.59
CA TYR A 294 -8.92 7.22 -3.98
C TYR A 294 -7.77 6.47 -4.68
N HIS A 295 -7.68 6.51 -6.00
CA HIS A 295 -6.55 5.92 -6.73
C HIS A 295 -5.23 6.59 -6.37
N THR A 296 -5.19 7.93 -6.27
CA THR A 296 -4.03 8.68 -5.78
C THR A 296 -3.60 8.21 -4.39
N TYR A 297 -4.57 7.97 -3.48
CA TYR A 297 -4.30 7.38 -2.17
C TYR A 297 -3.58 6.03 -2.28
N GLN A 298 -4.09 5.11 -3.12
CA GLN A 298 -3.52 3.78 -3.28
C GLN A 298 -2.10 3.82 -3.87
N LEU A 299 -1.88 4.62 -4.92
CA LEU A 299 -0.56 4.77 -5.53
C LEU A 299 0.48 5.27 -4.51
N LEU A 300 0.13 6.32 -3.76
CA LEU A 300 1.03 6.91 -2.77
C LEU A 300 1.25 5.98 -1.57
N TRP A 301 0.24 5.18 -1.21
CA TRP A 301 0.38 4.17 -0.15
C TRP A 301 1.42 3.11 -0.52
N GLU A 302 1.27 2.46 -1.66
CA GLU A 302 2.18 1.41 -2.12
C GLU A 302 3.60 1.96 -2.38
N THR A 303 3.69 3.14 -2.97
CA THR A 303 4.98 3.81 -3.19
C THR A 303 5.66 4.14 -1.86
N GLY A 304 4.89 4.58 -0.87
CA GLY A 304 5.41 4.84 0.48
C GLY A 304 6.04 3.60 1.12
N VAL A 305 5.37 2.44 1.03
CA VAL A 305 5.94 1.16 1.50
C VAL A 305 7.26 0.86 0.80
N MET A 306 7.31 0.95 -0.53
CA MET A 306 8.50 0.64 -1.31
C MET A 306 9.66 1.61 -1.02
N LEU A 307 9.38 2.89 -0.87
CA LEU A 307 10.38 3.88 -0.45
C LEU A 307 10.90 3.58 0.96
N GLY A 308 10.05 3.18 1.89
CA GLY A 308 10.45 2.77 3.23
C GLY A 308 11.44 1.59 3.22
N ILE A 309 11.20 0.58 2.39
CA ILE A 309 12.10 -0.56 2.19
C ILE A 309 13.48 -0.07 1.74
N TRP A 310 13.54 0.80 0.74
CA TRP A 310 14.78 1.32 0.20
C TRP A 310 15.53 2.21 1.21
N ILE A 311 14.82 3.15 1.86
CA ILE A 311 15.39 4.07 2.86
C ILE A 311 16.01 3.28 4.02
N SER A 312 15.34 2.22 4.49
CA SER A 312 15.85 1.40 5.59
C SER A 312 17.24 0.83 5.29
N GLN A 313 17.45 0.30 4.08
CA GLN A 313 18.74 -0.28 3.69
C GLN A 313 19.79 0.79 3.39
N TYR A 314 19.39 1.92 2.81
CA TYR A 314 20.27 3.07 2.61
C TYR A 314 20.82 3.60 3.94
N VAL A 315 19.99 3.74 4.95
CA VAL A 315 20.36 4.21 6.29
C VAL A 315 21.32 3.23 6.99
N ARG A 316 21.07 1.92 6.85
CA ARG A 316 21.98 0.88 7.38
C ARG A 316 23.35 0.94 6.70
N GLN A 317 23.40 1.09 5.38
CA GLN A 317 24.66 1.18 4.64
C GLN A 317 25.43 2.47 4.97
N ALA A 318 24.74 3.57 5.26
CA ALA A 318 25.35 4.83 5.67
C ALA A 318 25.95 4.80 7.09
N GLY A 319 25.95 3.65 7.77
CA GLY A 319 26.57 3.46 9.09
C GLY A 319 25.70 3.90 10.27
N ASN A 320 24.40 4.17 10.04
CA ASN A 320 23.47 4.42 11.13
C ASN A 320 23.02 3.08 11.75
N ASN A 321 23.47 2.82 12.97
CA ASN A 321 23.24 1.55 13.66
C ASN A 321 21.77 1.37 14.13
N ASN A 322 20.95 2.43 14.10
CA ASN A 322 19.57 2.34 14.56
C ASN A 322 18.57 2.96 13.56
N PRO A 323 18.19 2.23 12.49
CA PRO A 323 17.23 2.72 11.50
C PRO A 323 15.82 2.97 12.07
N TYR A 324 15.48 2.44 13.27
CA TYR A 324 14.23 2.77 13.96
C TYR A 324 14.15 4.25 14.36
N GLN A 325 15.29 4.88 14.66
CA GLN A 325 15.35 6.33 14.94
C GLN A 325 14.97 7.15 13.70
N VAL A 326 15.38 6.71 12.51
CA VAL A 326 15.00 7.38 11.26
C VAL A 326 13.50 7.19 11.00
N ALA A 327 12.95 5.99 11.24
CA ALA A 327 11.52 5.75 11.15
C ALA A 327 10.73 6.64 12.14
N LEU A 328 11.24 6.81 13.36
CA LEU A 328 10.66 7.74 14.34
C LEU A 328 10.72 9.19 13.84
N GLY A 329 11.84 9.61 13.25
CA GLY A 329 12.00 10.94 12.65
C GLY A 329 10.95 11.18 11.54
N ILE A 330 10.74 10.21 10.62
CA ILE A 330 9.72 10.27 9.59
C ILE A 330 8.32 10.40 10.20
N CYS A 331 8.02 9.63 11.27
CA CYS A 331 6.76 9.70 12.00
C CYS A 331 6.53 11.10 12.58
N VAL A 332 7.54 11.68 13.25
CA VAL A 332 7.48 13.03 13.84
C VAL A 332 7.29 14.11 12.76
N ILE A 333 8.03 14.02 11.65
CA ILE A 333 7.87 14.96 10.52
C ILE A 333 6.45 14.88 9.98
N GLY A 334 5.92 13.66 9.73
CA GLY A 334 4.55 13.46 9.27
C GLY A 334 3.51 14.06 10.22
N PHE A 335 3.70 13.89 11.52
CA PHE A 335 2.86 14.48 12.56
C PHE A 335 2.87 16.01 12.52
N LEU A 336 4.07 16.62 12.53
CA LEU A 336 4.21 18.07 12.51
C LEU A 336 3.60 18.69 11.25
N LEU A 337 3.88 18.13 10.08
CA LEU A 337 3.29 18.58 8.82
C LEU A 337 1.77 18.53 8.87
N TYR A 338 1.19 17.46 9.42
CA TYR A 338 -0.25 17.34 9.55
C TYR A 338 -0.84 18.42 10.46
N GLN A 339 -0.29 18.59 11.66
CA GLN A 339 -0.84 19.50 12.67
C GLN A 339 -0.72 20.97 12.28
N VAL A 340 0.40 21.34 11.65
CA VAL A 340 0.70 22.74 11.30
C VAL A 340 0.01 23.15 10.00
N TYR A 341 0.08 22.30 8.96
CA TYR A 341 -0.29 22.70 7.61
C TYR A 341 -1.46 21.90 7.02
N ILE A 342 -1.37 20.56 6.99
CA ILE A 342 -2.31 19.73 6.23
C ILE A 342 -3.74 19.82 6.78
N HIS A 343 -3.91 19.85 8.10
CA HIS A 343 -5.23 19.97 8.68
C HIS A 343 -5.90 21.31 8.30
N ARG A 344 -5.15 22.41 8.30
CA ARG A 344 -5.66 23.73 7.87
C ARG A 344 -5.98 23.73 6.37
N TYR A 345 -5.12 23.14 5.56
CA TYR A 345 -5.38 22.97 4.13
C TYR A 345 -6.70 22.22 3.88
N PHE A 346 -6.89 21.09 4.57
CA PHE A 346 -8.11 20.30 4.45
C PHE A 346 -9.36 21.11 4.85
N THR A 347 -9.37 21.71 6.03
CA THR A 347 -10.54 22.45 6.51
C THR A 347 -10.92 23.63 5.60
N LYS A 348 -9.93 24.34 5.06
CA LYS A 348 -10.17 25.47 4.13
C LYS A 348 -10.80 24.99 2.82
N HIS A 349 -10.27 23.93 2.20
CA HIS A 349 -10.72 23.46 0.88
C HIS A 349 -11.96 22.56 0.96
N TYR A 350 -12.22 21.92 2.08
CA TYR A 350 -13.44 21.14 2.31
C TYR A 350 -14.69 22.04 2.47
N GLN A 351 -14.55 23.23 3.06
CA GLN A 351 -15.66 24.19 3.24
C GLN A 351 -16.05 24.88 1.93
N THR A 352 -15.20 24.89 0.93
CA THR A 352 -15.45 25.52 -0.38
C THR A 352 -16.06 24.58 -1.42
N ASN A 353 -16.22 23.31 -1.09
CA ASN A 353 -16.84 22.27 -1.93
C ASN A 353 -18.19 21.84 -1.37
#